data_b67663b37c423333ddb6435ef175327b
#
_entry.id   b67663b37c423333ddb6435ef175327b
#
_cell.length_a   1.000
_cell.length_b   1.000
_cell.length_c   1.000
_cell.angle_alpha   90.00
_cell.angle_beta   90.00
_cell.angle_gamma   90.00
#
_symmetry.space_group_name_H-M   'P 1'
#
loop_
_entity.id
_entity.type
_entity.pdbx_description
1 polymer ?
#
loop_
_entity_poly.entity_id
_entity_poly.type
_entity_poly.pdbx_seq_one_letter_code
_entity_poly.pdbx_strand_id
1 'polypeptide(L)'
;MTQSHSILADQVRALIGRCPKPENLLDAPEPPPADWEAVALNLFALQYETVPAYRLLCNARGRRPEEVRSWLEIPAVPTQAFQELEFTAIAPEARTRVFHSSGTTAQRPSRHFHHAESLALYEESLRPWFAAHLLASEAAFPLGLRPRCLALTPQPANAPHSSLVHMLEVVIQDFGGTGSIFTGHIGGDGAWELGLEATLDALQSACAAGIPTLVLGTAFLFVHLFDALSAQGRSFRLPAGSRVMETGGYKGRSRSLPRAELHAAIAQQLGDPKIIPEYGMSELSSQ
;
A
#
# COMPACT_ATOMS: atom_id res chain seq x y z
N MET A 1 -9.61 -7.58 23.91
CA MET A 1 -10.61 -7.51 22.80
C MET A 1 -11.91 -8.08 23.30
N THR A 2 -13.03 -7.44 22.96
CA THR A 2 -14.36 -7.98 23.23
C THR A 2 -14.69 -9.07 22.20
N GLN A 3 -15.56 -10.00 22.55
CA GLN A 3 -16.03 -11.06 21.65
C GLN A 3 -16.61 -10.49 20.32
N SER A 4 -17.20 -9.30 20.37
CA SER A 4 -17.73 -8.59 19.20
C SER A 4 -16.65 -8.20 18.19
N HIS A 5 -15.45 -7.79 18.62
CA HIS A 5 -14.35 -7.46 17.72
C HIS A 5 -13.86 -8.68 16.94
N SER A 6 -13.72 -9.83 17.60
CA SER A 6 -13.25 -11.06 16.97
C SER A 6 -14.26 -11.57 15.92
N ILE A 7 -15.55 -11.54 16.22
CA ILE A 7 -16.61 -11.95 15.26
C ILE A 7 -16.59 -11.07 14.02
N LEU A 8 -16.46 -9.74 14.18
CA LEU A 8 -16.40 -8.84 13.04
C LEU A 8 -15.10 -9.00 12.23
N ALA A 9 -13.98 -9.28 12.88
CA ALA A 9 -12.73 -9.59 12.20
C ALA A 9 -12.88 -10.82 11.31
N ASP A 10 -13.55 -11.89 11.78
CA ASP A 10 -13.81 -13.09 10.98
C ASP A 10 -14.77 -12.83 9.81
N GLN A 11 -15.77 -11.96 9.98
CA GLN A 11 -16.64 -11.53 8.88
C GLN A 11 -15.87 -10.74 7.81
N VAL A 12 -14.96 -9.84 8.22
CA VAL A 12 -14.08 -9.10 7.30
C VAL A 12 -13.14 -10.07 6.56
N ARG A 13 -12.54 -11.05 7.24
CA ARG A 13 -11.73 -12.11 6.59
C ARG A 13 -12.52 -12.86 5.52
N ALA A 14 -13.77 -13.22 5.84
CA ALA A 14 -14.64 -13.89 4.88
C ALA A 14 -14.94 -13.04 3.64
N LEU A 15 -15.07 -11.71 3.81
CA LEU A 15 -15.21 -10.78 2.68
C LEU A 15 -13.92 -10.70 1.86
N ILE A 16 -12.77 -10.57 2.50
CA ILE A 16 -11.44 -10.54 1.83
C ILE A 16 -11.25 -11.79 0.97
N GLY A 17 -11.57 -12.97 1.52
CA GLY A 17 -11.43 -14.26 0.81
C GLY A 17 -12.33 -14.41 -0.42
N ARG A 18 -13.36 -13.58 -0.56
CA ARG A 18 -14.28 -13.52 -1.70
C ARG A 18 -14.03 -12.37 -2.66
N CYS A 19 -12.92 -11.63 -2.44
CA CYS A 19 -12.57 -10.53 -3.33
C CYS A 19 -12.46 -11.01 -4.79
N PRO A 20 -13.07 -10.33 -5.77
CA PRO A 20 -13.06 -10.78 -7.16
C PRO A 20 -11.63 -10.86 -7.69
N LYS A 21 -11.40 -11.84 -8.56
CA LYS A 21 -10.11 -11.99 -9.23
C LYS A 21 -9.93 -10.90 -10.29
N PRO A 22 -8.68 -10.47 -10.57
CA PRO A 22 -8.40 -9.31 -11.44
C PRO A 22 -8.86 -9.43 -12.88
N GLU A 23 -9.02 -10.64 -13.38
CA GLU A 23 -9.55 -10.89 -14.72
C GLU A 23 -10.92 -10.25 -14.93
N ASN A 24 -11.66 -9.98 -13.84
CA ASN A 24 -12.98 -9.37 -13.85
C ASN A 24 -12.98 -7.87 -13.48
N LEU A 25 -11.82 -7.30 -13.16
CA LEU A 25 -11.72 -5.88 -12.70
C LEU A 25 -11.89 -4.85 -13.82
N LEU A 26 -11.84 -5.26 -15.08
CA LEU A 26 -12.13 -4.40 -16.24
C LEU A 26 -13.63 -4.35 -16.59
N ASP A 27 -14.40 -5.28 -16.04
CA ASP A 27 -15.85 -5.27 -16.14
C ASP A 27 -16.44 -4.25 -15.16
N ALA A 28 -17.71 -3.87 -15.36
CA ALA A 28 -18.39 -2.98 -14.44
C ALA A 28 -18.25 -3.49 -13.01
N PRO A 29 -18.03 -2.60 -12.01
CA PRO A 29 -17.82 -3.05 -10.64
C PRO A 29 -18.98 -3.94 -10.22
N GLU A 30 -18.66 -5.19 -9.86
CA GLU A 30 -19.67 -6.09 -9.31
C GLU A 30 -20.29 -5.45 -8.06
N PRO A 31 -21.60 -5.60 -7.86
CA PRO A 31 -22.21 -5.14 -6.63
C PRO A 31 -21.51 -5.82 -5.43
N PRO A 32 -21.32 -5.10 -4.32
CA PRO A 32 -20.69 -5.69 -3.15
C PRO A 32 -21.46 -6.95 -2.72
N PRO A 33 -20.78 -7.95 -2.12
CA PRO A 33 -21.42 -9.15 -1.62
C PRO A 33 -22.64 -8.83 -0.75
N ALA A 34 -23.67 -9.66 -0.77
CA ALA A 34 -24.95 -9.40 -0.09
C ALA A 34 -24.81 -9.15 1.43
N ASP A 35 -23.78 -9.69 2.05
CA ASP A 35 -23.46 -9.48 3.48
C ASP A 35 -22.55 -8.27 3.74
N TRP A 36 -22.05 -7.60 2.70
CA TRP A 36 -21.22 -6.40 2.83
C TRP A 36 -21.90 -5.32 3.66
N GLU A 37 -23.16 -5.00 3.37
CA GLU A 37 -23.89 -3.96 4.07
C GLU A 37 -24.06 -4.27 5.55
N ALA A 38 -24.36 -5.51 5.88
CA ALA A 38 -24.49 -5.95 7.27
C ALA A 38 -23.16 -5.82 8.03
N VAL A 39 -22.04 -6.20 7.42
CA VAL A 39 -20.71 -6.05 8.02
C VAL A 39 -20.35 -4.58 8.19
N ALA A 40 -20.60 -3.73 7.19
CA ALA A 40 -20.34 -2.29 7.26
C ALA A 40 -21.14 -1.61 8.37
N LEU A 41 -22.43 -1.93 8.52
CA LEU A 41 -23.29 -1.39 9.57
C LEU A 41 -22.86 -1.87 10.97
N ASN A 42 -22.45 -3.12 11.09
CA ASN A 42 -21.95 -3.66 12.37
C ASN A 42 -20.61 -3.02 12.77
N LEU A 43 -19.71 -2.81 11.80
CA LEU A 43 -18.45 -2.07 12.02
C LEU A 43 -18.73 -0.61 12.42
N PHE A 44 -19.69 0.03 11.76
CA PHE A 44 -20.12 1.39 12.12
C PHE A 44 -20.62 1.45 13.57
N ALA A 45 -21.51 0.55 13.98
CA ALA A 45 -22.02 0.49 15.34
C ALA A 45 -20.89 0.29 16.37
N LEU A 46 -19.97 -0.64 16.09
CA LEU A 46 -18.80 -0.89 16.95
C LEU A 46 -17.91 0.34 17.06
N GLN A 47 -17.59 1.01 15.95
CA GLN A 47 -16.76 2.21 15.95
C GLN A 47 -17.45 3.39 16.65
N TYR A 48 -18.76 3.54 16.50
CA TYR A 48 -19.55 4.53 17.21
C TYR A 48 -19.47 4.32 18.73
N GLU A 49 -19.53 3.08 19.21
CA GLU A 49 -19.43 2.76 20.63
C GLU A 49 -18.02 2.93 21.20
N THR A 50 -17.00 2.54 20.42
CA THR A 50 -15.64 2.37 20.94
C THR A 50 -14.70 3.53 20.61
N VAL A 51 -15.04 4.41 19.65
CA VAL A 51 -14.21 5.56 19.25
C VAL A 51 -14.91 6.87 19.62
N PRO A 52 -14.58 7.50 20.76
CA PRO A 52 -15.30 8.70 21.24
C PRO A 52 -15.32 9.87 20.25
N ALA A 53 -14.21 10.11 19.54
CA ALA A 53 -14.12 11.17 18.53
C ALA A 53 -15.09 10.91 17.36
N TYR A 54 -15.22 9.65 16.94
CA TYR A 54 -16.15 9.26 15.89
C TYR A 54 -17.61 9.42 16.31
N ARG A 55 -17.92 9.01 17.54
CA ARG A 55 -19.27 9.19 18.11
C ARG A 55 -19.68 10.67 18.15
N LEU A 56 -18.77 11.56 18.53
CA LEU A 56 -19.06 13.01 18.52
C LEU A 56 -19.34 13.50 17.09
N LEU A 57 -18.58 13.08 16.11
CA LEU A 57 -18.81 13.41 14.70
C LEU A 57 -20.19 12.91 14.22
N CYS A 58 -20.54 11.66 14.53
CA CYS A 58 -21.81 11.07 14.14
C CYS A 58 -22.99 11.81 14.78
N ASN A 59 -22.91 12.10 16.07
CA ASN A 59 -23.94 12.86 16.78
C ASN A 59 -24.12 14.29 16.21
N ALA A 60 -23.03 14.96 15.87
CA ALA A 60 -23.08 16.29 15.24
C ALA A 60 -23.75 16.26 13.85
N ARG A 61 -23.73 15.12 13.17
CA ARG A 61 -24.40 14.90 11.89
C ARG A 61 -25.80 14.29 12.02
N GLY A 62 -26.30 14.07 13.23
CA GLY A 62 -27.59 13.43 13.47
C GLY A 62 -27.66 12.00 12.93
N ARG A 63 -26.55 11.25 13.01
CA ARG A 63 -26.44 9.87 12.51
C ARG A 63 -26.04 8.93 13.62
N ARG A 64 -26.94 8.06 14.02
CA ARG A 64 -26.72 7.03 15.03
C ARG A 64 -26.92 5.65 14.43
N PRO A 65 -26.30 4.59 15.01
CA PRO A 65 -26.43 3.22 14.47
C PRO A 65 -27.86 2.75 14.26
N GLU A 66 -28.77 3.10 15.14
CA GLU A 66 -30.18 2.74 15.04
C GLU A 66 -30.95 3.48 13.92
N GLU A 67 -30.40 4.57 13.39
CA GLU A 67 -31.02 5.42 12.36
C GLU A 67 -30.45 5.15 10.96
N VAL A 68 -29.19 4.66 10.87
CA VAL A 68 -28.49 4.39 9.63
C VAL A 68 -28.90 3.01 9.10
N ARG A 69 -29.40 2.94 7.86
CA ARG A 69 -29.91 1.73 7.21
C ARG A 69 -29.10 1.27 6.04
N SER A 70 -28.21 2.11 5.53
CA SER A 70 -27.32 1.79 4.42
C SER A 70 -25.90 2.25 4.73
N TRP A 71 -24.91 1.50 4.26
CA TRP A 71 -23.50 1.87 4.37
C TRP A 71 -23.18 3.24 3.74
N LEU A 72 -23.95 3.66 2.73
CA LEU A 72 -23.84 4.99 2.10
C LEU A 72 -24.20 6.15 3.04
N GLU A 73 -24.93 5.88 4.12
CA GLU A 73 -25.31 6.88 5.12
C GLU A 73 -24.31 6.98 6.28
N ILE A 74 -23.34 6.06 6.36
CA ILE A 74 -22.31 6.06 7.40
C ILE A 74 -21.47 7.33 7.29
N PRO A 75 -21.33 8.14 8.36
CA PRO A 75 -20.57 9.37 8.31
C PRO A 75 -19.09 9.14 8.04
N ALA A 76 -18.59 9.63 6.91
CA ALA A 76 -17.17 9.60 6.59
C ALA A 76 -16.39 10.58 7.48
N VAL A 77 -15.20 10.18 7.91
CA VAL A 77 -14.26 11.02 8.67
C VAL A 77 -13.40 11.82 7.67
N PRO A 78 -13.33 13.16 7.79
CA PRO A 78 -12.37 13.93 7.01
C PRO A 78 -10.93 13.50 7.32
N THR A 79 -10.09 13.34 6.31
CA THR A 79 -8.69 12.88 6.49
C THR A 79 -7.89 13.78 7.44
N GLN A 80 -8.13 15.08 7.42
CA GLN A 80 -7.50 16.03 8.36
C GLN A 80 -7.79 15.73 9.83
N ALA A 81 -8.96 15.16 10.14
CA ALA A 81 -9.32 14.84 11.51
C ALA A 81 -8.36 13.80 12.15
N PHE A 82 -7.79 12.89 11.34
CA PHE A 82 -6.79 11.92 11.82
C PHE A 82 -5.45 12.55 12.21
N GLN A 83 -5.18 13.79 11.80
CA GLN A 83 -3.98 14.53 12.19
C GLN A 83 -4.14 15.15 13.58
N GLU A 84 -5.36 15.58 13.92
CA GLU A 84 -5.67 16.31 15.14
C GLU A 84 -6.21 15.42 16.26
N LEU A 85 -6.98 14.40 15.89
CA LEU A 85 -7.68 13.53 16.81
C LEU A 85 -7.19 12.08 16.68
N GLU A 86 -7.34 11.35 17.78
CA GLU A 86 -7.04 9.92 17.82
C GLU A 86 -8.31 9.10 17.52
N PHE A 87 -8.40 8.60 16.30
CA PHE A 87 -9.49 7.72 15.87
C PHE A 87 -9.05 6.26 16.00
N THR A 88 -9.13 5.71 17.20
CA THR A 88 -8.82 4.30 17.45
C THR A 88 -9.65 3.76 18.61
N ALA A 89 -10.07 2.51 18.49
CA ALA A 89 -10.66 1.72 19.57
C ALA A 89 -9.61 0.91 20.35
N ILE A 90 -8.33 0.95 19.93
CA ILE A 90 -7.26 0.14 20.50
C ILE A 90 -6.66 0.87 21.70
N ALA A 91 -6.78 0.26 22.87
CA ALA A 91 -6.16 0.76 24.10
C ALA A 91 -4.63 0.89 23.93
N PRO A 92 -4.00 1.92 24.53
CA PRO A 92 -2.56 2.17 24.34
C PRO A 92 -1.66 0.97 24.56
N GLU A 93 -1.96 0.16 25.59
CA GLU A 93 -1.21 -1.03 25.97
C GLU A 93 -1.34 -2.20 24.97
N ALA A 94 -2.38 -2.18 24.13
CA ALA A 94 -2.61 -3.21 23.12
C ALA A 94 -2.02 -2.84 21.75
N ARG A 95 -1.47 -1.64 21.61
CA ARG A 95 -0.91 -1.13 20.35
C ARG A 95 0.44 -1.75 20.07
N THR A 96 0.57 -2.49 19.01
CA THR A 96 1.82 -3.16 18.60
C THR A 96 2.50 -2.47 17.43
N ARG A 97 1.75 -1.71 16.63
CA ARG A 97 2.26 -0.98 15.46
C ARG A 97 1.54 0.36 15.31
N VAL A 98 2.25 1.35 14.80
CA VAL A 98 1.66 2.62 14.36
C VAL A 98 2.19 2.99 12.99
N PHE A 99 1.29 3.28 12.06
CA PHE A 99 1.64 3.88 10.77
C PHE A 99 1.34 5.38 10.78
N HIS A 100 2.20 6.13 10.09
CA HIS A 100 2.05 7.57 9.95
C HIS A 100 1.73 7.89 8.49
N SER A 101 0.77 8.80 8.27
CA SER A 101 0.62 9.36 6.93
C SER A 101 1.88 10.13 6.54
N SER A 102 2.13 10.20 5.24
CA SER A 102 3.21 11.02 4.70
C SER A 102 2.84 12.49 4.83
N GLY A 103 3.02 13.08 6.02
CA GLY A 103 2.83 14.51 6.22
C GLY A 103 3.70 15.32 5.25
N THR A 104 3.15 16.39 4.67
CA THR A 104 3.98 17.46 4.09
C THR A 104 4.73 18.14 5.23
N THR A 105 5.91 18.69 4.95
CA THR A 105 6.88 19.25 5.93
C THR A 105 6.29 20.24 6.94
N ALA A 106 5.07 20.72 6.71
CA ALA A 106 4.37 21.70 7.57
C ALA A 106 3.18 21.11 8.36
N GLN A 107 2.82 19.84 8.16
CA GLN A 107 1.64 19.23 8.79
C GLN A 107 2.04 18.07 9.69
N ARG A 108 1.41 18.00 10.87
CA ARG A 108 1.54 16.84 11.76
C ARG A 108 1.02 15.60 11.04
N PRO A 109 1.80 14.49 10.96
CA PRO A 109 1.31 13.25 10.36
C PRO A 109 0.15 12.67 11.16
N SER A 110 -0.82 12.10 10.48
CA SER A 110 -1.85 11.28 11.11
C SER A 110 -1.24 9.98 11.66
N ARG A 111 -1.88 9.39 12.67
CA ARG A 111 -1.40 8.18 13.34
C ARG A 111 -2.47 7.11 13.30
N HIS A 112 -2.09 5.93 12.79
CA HIS A 112 -2.99 4.79 12.63
C HIS A 112 -2.42 3.61 13.41
N PHE A 113 -3.12 3.25 14.49
CA PHE A 113 -2.67 2.25 15.43
C PHE A 113 -3.21 0.87 15.07
N HIS A 114 -2.35 -0.13 15.21
CA HIS A 114 -2.71 -1.52 15.04
C HIS A 114 -2.36 -2.33 16.29
N HIS A 115 -3.17 -3.32 16.59
CA HIS A 115 -2.81 -4.47 17.40
C HIS A 115 -2.54 -5.68 16.48
N ALA A 116 -2.12 -6.79 17.02
CA ALA A 116 -1.72 -7.96 16.22
C ALA A 116 -2.80 -8.41 15.23
N GLU A 117 -4.08 -8.45 15.65
CA GLU A 117 -5.17 -8.91 14.79
C GLU A 117 -5.54 -7.91 13.67
N SER A 118 -5.59 -6.61 13.98
CA SER A 118 -5.87 -5.60 12.94
C SER A 118 -4.72 -5.48 11.93
N LEU A 119 -3.48 -5.73 12.36
CA LEU A 119 -2.34 -5.80 11.46
C LEU A 119 -2.42 -7.05 10.57
N ALA A 120 -2.80 -8.20 11.14
CA ALA A 120 -3.03 -9.42 10.37
C ALA A 120 -4.14 -9.23 9.31
N LEU A 121 -5.26 -8.58 9.66
CA LEU A 121 -6.31 -8.24 8.69
C LEU A 121 -5.81 -7.35 7.55
N TYR A 122 -4.99 -6.34 7.87
CA TYR A 122 -4.35 -5.51 6.86
C TYR A 122 -3.50 -6.36 5.91
N GLU A 123 -2.64 -7.23 6.44
CA GLU A 123 -1.80 -8.12 5.65
C GLU A 123 -2.60 -9.15 4.86
N GLU A 124 -3.67 -9.71 5.42
CA GLU A 124 -4.58 -10.62 4.74
C GLU A 124 -5.29 -9.96 3.56
N SER A 125 -5.64 -8.67 3.66
CA SER A 125 -6.28 -7.93 2.57
C SER A 125 -5.32 -7.58 1.44
N LEU A 126 -4.08 -7.22 1.76
CA LEU A 126 -3.10 -6.82 0.75
C LEU A 126 -2.61 -7.99 -0.13
N ARG A 127 -2.49 -9.20 0.44
CA ARG A 127 -1.94 -10.38 -0.28
C ARG A 127 -2.70 -10.73 -1.57
N PRO A 128 -4.01 -11.01 -1.52
CA PRO A 128 -4.77 -11.35 -2.72
C PRO A 128 -4.83 -10.19 -3.71
N TRP A 129 -4.93 -8.96 -3.22
CA TRP A 129 -5.00 -7.78 -4.06
C TRP A 129 -3.68 -7.53 -4.81
N PHE A 130 -2.56 -7.60 -4.10
CA PHE A 130 -1.24 -7.52 -4.72
C PHE A 130 -1.01 -8.63 -5.74
N ALA A 131 -1.29 -9.88 -5.36
CA ALA A 131 -1.13 -11.02 -6.26
C ALA A 131 -1.98 -10.86 -7.53
N ALA A 132 -3.21 -10.41 -7.36
CA ALA A 132 -4.15 -10.16 -8.39
C ALA A 132 -3.66 -9.15 -9.44
N HIS A 133 -3.05 -8.05 -9.05
CA HIS A 133 -2.62 -6.97 -9.95
C HIS A 133 -1.20 -7.15 -10.47
N LEU A 134 -0.31 -7.67 -9.64
CA LEU A 134 1.11 -7.75 -9.96
C LEU A 134 1.59 -9.15 -10.35
N LEU A 135 0.88 -10.21 -9.98
CA LEU A 135 1.32 -11.59 -10.25
C LEU A 135 0.38 -12.35 -11.21
N ALA A 136 -0.84 -11.89 -11.42
CA ALA A 136 -1.83 -12.54 -12.26
C ALA A 136 -1.43 -12.51 -13.74
N SER A 137 -0.54 -13.40 -14.13
CA SER A 137 -0.25 -13.72 -15.52
C SER A 137 0.57 -15.02 -15.52
N GLU A 138 -0.03 -16.12 -15.90
CA GLU A 138 0.67 -17.41 -16.06
C GLU A 138 1.83 -17.31 -17.05
N ALA A 139 1.70 -16.45 -18.07
CA ALA A 139 2.77 -16.22 -19.05
C ALA A 139 3.96 -15.45 -18.47
N ALA A 140 3.73 -14.54 -17.51
CA ALA A 140 4.78 -13.76 -16.88
C ALA A 140 5.42 -14.49 -15.69
N PHE A 141 4.61 -15.20 -14.93
CA PHE A 141 5.05 -15.95 -13.74
C PHE A 141 4.52 -17.39 -13.82
N PRO A 142 5.21 -18.29 -14.57
CA PRO A 142 4.86 -19.69 -14.60
C PRO A 142 4.77 -20.28 -13.19
N LEU A 143 3.92 -21.27 -13.01
CA LEU A 143 3.65 -21.89 -11.72
C LEU A 143 4.96 -22.22 -10.98
N GLY A 144 5.14 -21.63 -9.80
CA GLY A 144 6.34 -21.81 -8.96
C GLY A 144 7.47 -20.80 -9.18
N LEU A 145 7.42 -19.92 -10.19
CA LEU A 145 8.41 -18.87 -10.36
C LEU A 145 8.07 -17.68 -9.42
N ARG A 146 9.00 -17.39 -8.52
CA ARG A 146 8.93 -16.18 -7.69
C ARG A 146 9.69 -15.05 -8.38
N PRO A 147 9.07 -13.89 -8.65
CA PRO A 147 9.77 -12.74 -9.22
C PRO A 147 10.81 -12.20 -8.24
N ARG A 148 11.87 -11.60 -8.77
CA ARG A 148 12.72 -10.77 -7.93
C ARG A 148 11.99 -9.47 -7.60
N CYS A 149 11.95 -9.08 -6.32
CA CYS A 149 11.38 -7.82 -5.89
C CYS A 149 12.52 -6.83 -5.60
N LEU A 150 12.51 -5.70 -6.29
CA LEU A 150 13.43 -4.59 -6.09
C LEU A 150 12.64 -3.42 -5.53
N ALA A 151 12.68 -3.24 -4.20
CA ALA A 151 12.04 -2.13 -3.52
C ALA A 151 13.03 -0.95 -3.44
N LEU A 152 12.67 0.17 -4.06
CA LEU A 152 13.49 1.39 -4.06
C LEU A 152 13.45 2.14 -2.73
N THR A 153 12.57 1.74 -1.82
CA THR A 153 12.38 2.35 -0.50
C THR A 153 13.42 1.87 0.51
N PRO A 154 13.57 2.56 1.66
CA PRO A 154 14.31 2.03 2.80
C PRO A 154 13.73 0.70 3.29
N GLN A 155 14.57 -0.11 3.94
CA GLN A 155 14.13 -1.34 4.57
C GLN A 155 13.26 -1.09 5.83
N PRO A 156 12.41 -2.04 6.24
CA PRO A 156 11.43 -1.88 7.32
C PRO A 156 12.00 -1.38 8.65
N ALA A 157 13.18 -1.85 9.03
CA ALA A 157 13.85 -1.41 10.27
C ALA A 157 14.15 0.10 10.29
N ASN A 158 14.37 0.70 9.12
CA ASN A 158 14.69 2.13 8.97
C ASN A 158 13.46 3.00 8.75
N ALA A 159 12.31 2.40 8.39
CA ALA A 159 11.05 3.11 8.16
C ALA A 159 9.87 2.41 8.86
N PRO A 160 9.94 2.18 10.19
CA PRO A 160 8.99 1.33 10.92
C PRO A 160 7.55 1.87 10.96
N HIS A 161 7.37 3.16 10.65
CA HIS A 161 6.07 3.82 10.64
C HIS A 161 5.46 4.00 9.25
N SER A 162 6.09 3.42 8.22
CA SER A 162 5.57 3.49 6.86
C SER A 162 4.70 2.26 6.53
N SER A 163 3.41 2.48 6.24
CA SER A 163 2.52 1.41 5.77
C SER A 163 2.98 0.85 4.43
N LEU A 164 3.46 1.71 3.51
CA LEU A 164 4.02 1.28 2.23
C LEU A 164 5.21 0.33 2.41
N VAL A 165 6.16 0.68 3.27
CA VAL A 165 7.34 -0.17 3.51
C VAL A 165 6.94 -1.48 4.17
N HIS A 166 5.97 -1.46 5.10
CA HIS A 166 5.42 -2.67 5.68
C HIS A 166 4.74 -3.56 4.63
N MET A 167 3.93 -2.99 3.73
CA MET A 167 3.37 -3.73 2.60
C MET A 167 4.46 -4.39 1.75
N LEU A 168 5.51 -3.64 1.40
CA LEU A 168 6.62 -4.17 0.60
C LEU A 168 7.39 -5.28 1.33
N GLU A 169 7.52 -5.20 2.66
CA GLU A 169 8.10 -6.28 3.48
C GLU A 169 7.28 -7.56 3.35
N VAL A 170 5.96 -7.48 3.56
CA VAL A 170 5.05 -8.63 3.41
C VAL A 170 5.13 -9.21 2.00
N VAL A 171 5.10 -8.35 0.97
CA VAL A 171 5.20 -8.76 -0.42
C VAL A 171 6.50 -9.50 -0.72
N ILE A 172 7.63 -9.01 -0.22
CA ILE A 172 8.93 -9.64 -0.44
C ILE A 172 9.01 -10.97 0.29
N GLN A 173 8.48 -11.07 1.50
CA GLN A 173 8.45 -12.31 2.28
C GLN A 173 7.59 -13.39 1.61
N ASP A 174 6.41 -13.01 1.14
CA ASP A 174 5.43 -13.97 0.62
C ASP A 174 5.66 -14.33 -0.86
N PHE A 175 6.05 -13.37 -1.68
CA PHE A 175 6.14 -13.51 -3.13
C PHE A 175 7.54 -13.32 -3.71
N GLY A 176 8.46 -12.73 -2.98
CA GLY A 176 9.81 -12.42 -3.48
C GLY A 176 10.66 -13.67 -3.69
N GLY A 177 11.33 -13.74 -4.86
CA GLY A 177 12.34 -14.74 -5.18
C GLY A 177 13.73 -14.36 -4.68
N THR A 178 14.69 -15.23 -4.94
CA THR A 178 16.11 -15.02 -4.60
C THR A 178 16.64 -13.72 -5.21
N GLY A 179 17.33 -12.92 -4.40
CA GLY A 179 17.86 -11.61 -4.79
C GLY A 179 16.86 -10.47 -4.65
N SER A 180 15.70 -10.70 -4.02
CA SER A 180 14.82 -9.61 -3.62
C SER A 180 15.49 -8.73 -2.56
N ILE A 181 15.38 -7.39 -2.72
CA ILE A 181 16.14 -6.44 -1.90
C ILE A 181 15.43 -5.10 -1.78
N PHE A 182 15.65 -4.43 -0.65
CA PHE A 182 15.40 -3.00 -0.47
C PHE A 182 16.70 -2.23 -0.75
N THR A 183 16.65 -1.22 -1.60
CA THR A 183 17.85 -0.45 -2.00
C THR A 183 17.86 0.99 -1.51
N GLY A 184 16.73 1.51 -1.02
CA GLY A 184 16.68 2.84 -0.43
C GLY A 184 17.25 2.88 0.99
N HIS A 185 17.56 4.08 1.45
CA HIS A 185 18.01 4.36 2.81
C HIS A 185 17.45 5.69 3.32
N ILE A 186 17.73 6.01 4.58
CA ILE A 186 17.37 7.29 5.17
C ILE A 186 18.59 8.21 5.10
N GLY A 187 18.43 9.35 4.46
CA GLY A 187 19.45 10.38 4.41
C GLY A 187 19.64 11.13 5.73
N GLY A 188 20.63 12.00 5.78
CA GLY A 188 20.97 12.74 7.00
C GLY A 188 19.89 13.72 7.46
N ASP A 189 19.01 14.15 6.58
CA ASP A 189 17.83 15.01 6.86
C ASP A 189 16.57 14.21 7.21
N GLY A 190 16.67 12.87 7.31
CA GLY A 190 15.54 11.97 7.52
C GLY A 190 14.73 11.67 6.25
N ALA A 191 15.18 12.14 5.09
CA ALA A 191 14.54 11.84 3.81
C ALA A 191 14.85 10.42 3.32
N TRP A 192 13.95 9.88 2.50
CA TRP A 192 14.26 8.67 1.76
C TRP A 192 15.16 9.02 0.58
N GLU A 193 16.23 8.29 0.45
CA GLU A 193 17.18 8.40 -0.64
C GLU A 193 17.34 7.06 -1.35
N LEU A 194 17.61 7.12 -2.65
CA LEU A 194 17.87 5.95 -3.47
C LEU A 194 19.31 5.48 -3.25
N GLY A 195 19.51 4.24 -2.86
CA GLY A 195 20.81 3.58 -2.90
C GLY A 195 21.18 3.22 -4.35
N LEU A 196 21.71 4.21 -5.07
CA LEU A 196 21.87 4.14 -6.52
C LEU A 196 22.69 2.92 -6.95
N GLU A 197 23.87 2.70 -6.37
CA GLU A 197 24.77 1.59 -6.74
C GLU A 197 24.06 0.24 -6.54
N ALA A 198 23.46 0.01 -5.36
CA ALA A 198 22.73 -1.22 -5.07
C ALA A 198 21.53 -1.43 -6.03
N THR A 199 20.86 -0.34 -6.42
CA THR A 199 19.75 -0.40 -7.39
C THR A 199 20.26 -0.78 -8.78
N LEU A 200 21.34 -0.17 -9.23
CA LEU A 200 21.95 -0.46 -10.55
C LEU A 200 22.46 -1.90 -10.63
N ASP A 201 23.12 -2.39 -9.59
CA ASP A 201 23.61 -3.76 -9.48
C ASP A 201 22.45 -4.76 -9.48
N ALA A 202 21.37 -4.49 -8.76
CA ALA A 202 20.18 -5.33 -8.74
C ALA A 202 19.50 -5.40 -10.12
N LEU A 203 19.36 -4.27 -10.81
CA LEU A 203 18.83 -4.21 -12.18
C LEU A 203 19.72 -4.96 -13.17
N GLN A 204 21.03 -4.74 -13.12
CA GLN A 204 22.00 -5.44 -13.96
C GLN A 204 21.95 -6.95 -13.76
N SER A 205 21.94 -7.38 -12.50
CA SER A 205 21.85 -8.80 -12.13
C SER A 205 20.54 -9.44 -12.60
N ALA A 206 19.42 -8.72 -12.49
CA ALA A 206 18.12 -9.21 -12.95
C ALA A 206 18.08 -9.39 -14.46
N CYS A 207 18.58 -8.41 -15.20
CA CYS A 207 18.69 -8.48 -16.67
C CYS A 207 19.60 -9.62 -17.12
N ALA A 208 20.77 -9.78 -16.49
CA ALA A 208 21.72 -10.83 -16.84
C ALA A 208 21.16 -12.24 -16.54
N ALA A 209 20.40 -12.40 -15.47
CA ALA A 209 19.79 -13.67 -15.09
C ALA A 209 18.49 -13.99 -15.86
N GLY A 210 17.91 -13.03 -16.58
CA GLY A 210 16.64 -13.21 -17.28
C GLY A 210 15.44 -13.42 -16.32
N ILE A 211 15.56 -13.02 -15.05
CA ILE A 211 14.52 -13.24 -14.03
C ILE A 211 13.52 -12.08 -14.05
N PRO A 212 12.21 -12.35 -14.26
CA PRO A 212 11.18 -11.31 -14.14
C PRO A 212 11.28 -10.58 -12.81
N THR A 213 11.24 -9.24 -12.86
CA THR A 213 11.50 -8.39 -11.70
C THR A 213 10.34 -7.42 -11.48
N LEU A 214 9.90 -7.33 -10.23
CA LEU A 214 8.99 -6.29 -9.77
C LEU A 214 9.82 -5.13 -9.22
N VAL A 215 9.79 -3.97 -9.87
CA VAL A 215 10.42 -2.75 -9.37
C VAL A 215 9.35 -1.92 -8.67
N LEU A 216 9.52 -1.73 -7.35
CA LEU A 216 8.49 -1.20 -6.46
C LEU A 216 9.00 0.08 -5.80
N GLY A 217 8.26 1.18 -5.91
CA GLY A 217 8.73 2.42 -5.32
C GLY A 217 7.80 3.62 -5.46
N THR A 218 8.22 4.73 -4.89
CA THR A 218 7.51 6.01 -4.99
C THR A 218 7.92 6.78 -6.25
N ALA A 219 7.03 7.62 -6.76
CA ALA A 219 7.28 8.44 -7.95
C ALA A 219 8.59 9.22 -7.87
N PHE A 220 8.90 9.83 -6.71
CA PHE A 220 10.14 10.60 -6.57
C PHE A 220 11.41 9.73 -6.62
N LEU A 221 11.38 8.49 -6.09
CA LEU A 221 12.54 7.57 -6.17
C LEU A 221 12.78 7.11 -7.61
N PHE A 222 11.71 6.91 -8.39
CA PHE A 222 11.83 6.66 -9.82
C PHE A 222 12.45 7.86 -10.57
N VAL A 223 12.05 9.10 -10.23
CA VAL A 223 12.68 10.29 -10.82
C VAL A 223 14.16 10.33 -10.52
N HIS A 224 14.58 10.09 -9.28
CA HIS A 224 16.00 10.04 -8.92
C HIS A 224 16.76 8.95 -9.69
N LEU A 225 16.16 7.75 -9.84
CA LEU A 225 16.75 6.68 -10.64
C LEU A 225 16.94 7.11 -12.09
N PHE A 226 15.93 7.70 -12.71
CA PHE A 226 15.98 8.07 -14.13
C PHE A 226 16.90 9.26 -14.40
N ASP A 227 16.98 10.21 -13.49
CA ASP A 227 17.96 11.30 -13.59
C ASP A 227 19.38 10.75 -13.55
N ALA A 228 19.67 9.80 -12.65
CA ALA A 228 20.97 9.15 -12.57
C ALA A 228 21.29 8.28 -13.80
N LEU A 229 20.32 7.53 -14.30
CA LEU A 229 20.47 6.72 -15.52
C LEU A 229 20.77 7.62 -16.73
N SER A 230 20.03 8.70 -16.88
CA SER A 230 20.20 9.67 -17.97
C SER A 230 21.56 10.35 -17.90
N ALA A 231 22.02 10.74 -16.72
CA ALA A 231 23.35 11.33 -16.52
C ALA A 231 24.49 10.37 -16.89
N GLN A 232 24.26 9.06 -16.75
CA GLN A 232 25.23 8.02 -17.10
C GLN A 232 25.07 7.48 -18.53
N GLY A 233 24.09 7.97 -19.29
CA GLY A 233 23.77 7.43 -20.62
C GLY A 233 23.37 5.95 -20.59
N ARG A 234 22.77 5.48 -19.49
CA ARG A 234 22.38 4.07 -19.27
C ARG A 234 20.87 3.90 -19.32
N SER A 235 20.46 2.71 -19.73
CA SER A 235 19.09 2.22 -19.60
C SER A 235 19.12 0.71 -19.38
N PHE A 236 18.02 0.13 -18.94
CA PHE A 236 17.87 -1.30 -18.76
C PHE A 236 16.69 -1.80 -19.60
N ARG A 237 16.79 -3.01 -20.07
CA ARG A 237 15.63 -3.74 -20.60
C ARG A 237 15.32 -4.87 -19.64
N LEU A 238 14.33 -4.67 -18.81
CA LEU A 238 13.91 -5.70 -17.84
C LEU A 238 13.47 -6.98 -18.56
N PRO A 239 13.69 -8.15 -17.97
CA PRO A 239 13.22 -9.43 -18.52
C PRO A 239 11.71 -9.44 -18.76
N ALA A 240 11.27 -10.22 -19.75
CA ALA A 240 9.85 -10.38 -20.04
C ALA A 240 9.05 -10.80 -18.79
N GLY A 241 7.86 -10.25 -18.61
CA GLY A 241 7.04 -10.46 -17.42
C GLY A 241 7.35 -9.52 -16.27
N SER A 242 8.44 -8.74 -16.33
CA SER A 242 8.71 -7.72 -15.29
C SER A 242 7.63 -6.66 -15.23
N ARG A 243 7.44 -6.07 -14.04
CA ARG A 243 6.45 -5.03 -13.80
C ARG A 243 7.02 -3.94 -12.92
N VAL A 244 6.42 -2.75 -13.02
CA VAL A 244 6.73 -1.62 -12.15
C VAL A 244 5.47 -1.27 -11.38
N MET A 245 5.58 -1.19 -10.06
CA MET A 245 4.56 -0.58 -9.21
C MET A 245 5.06 0.79 -8.76
N GLU A 246 4.35 1.83 -9.15
CA GLU A 246 4.62 3.17 -8.67
C GLU A 246 3.51 3.67 -7.77
N THR A 247 3.88 4.21 -6.63
CA THR A 247 2.95 4.93 -5.76
C THR A 247 3.19 6.42 -5.86
N GLY A 248 2.12 7.19 -5.92
CA GLY A 248 2.17 8.63 -6.14
C GLY A 248 2.86 9.39 -5.00
N GLY A 249 3.10 10.64 -5.28
CA GLY A 249 3.62 11.61 -4.30
C GLY A 249 5.10 11.94 -4.51
N TYR A 250 5.34 13.21 -4.79
CA TYR A 250 6.70 13.77 -4.95
C TYR A 250 7.21 14.42 -3.66
N LYS A 251 6.29 14.80 -2.76
CA LYS A 251 6.58 15.34 -1.42
C LYS A 251 7.61 16.50 -1.40
N GLY A 252 7.75 17.22 -2.51
CA GLY A 252 8.78 18.26 -2.66
C GLY A 252 10.24 17.72 -2.68
N ARG A 253 10.44 16.42 -2.88
CA ARG A 253 11.75 15.74 -2.82
C ARG A 253 12.39 15.49 -4.19
N SER A 254 11.63 15.72 -5.25
CA SER A 254 12.11 15.72 -6.64
C SER A 254 11.30 16.71 -7.46
N ARG A 255 11.68 16.92 -8.72
CA ARG A 255 10.79 17.56 -9.68
C ARG A 255 9.51 16.73 -9.82
N SER A 256 8.37 17.40 -9.88
CA SER A 256 7.10 16.73 -10.11
C SER A 256 6.92 16.51 -11.61
N LEU A 257 6.58 15.29 -12.00
CA LEU A 257 6.22 14.93 -13.37
C LEU A 257 4.73 14.61 -13.44
N PRO A 258 4.02 15.03 -14.49
CA PRO A 258 2.75 14.45 -14.83
C PRO A 258 2.86 12.92 -14.92
N ARG A 259 1.81 12.20 -14.50
CA ARG A 259 1.83 10.73 -14.47
C ARG A 259 2.22 10.11 -15.83
N ALA A 260 1.70 10.67 -16.92
CA ALA A 260 2.02 10.21 -18.27
C ALA A 260 3.52 10.34 -18.59
N GLU A 261 4.16 11.43 -18.15
CA GLU A 261 5.60 11.62 -18.35
C GLU A 261 6.44 10.67 -17.50
N LEU A 262 6.03 10.42 -16.25
CA LEU A 262 6.68 9.42 -15.40
C LEU A 262 6.59 8.02 -16.04
N HIS A 263 5.40 7.64 -16.51
CA HIS A 263 5.20 6.34 -17.17
C HIS A 263 6.00 6.22 -18.48
N ALA A 264 6.09 7.30 -19.27
CA ALA A 264 6.95 7.34 -20.46
C ALA A 264 8.42 7.16 -20.10
N ALA A 265 8.90 7.80 -19.03
CA ALA A 265 10.26 7.65 -18.54
C ALA A 265 10.54 6.21 -18.05
N ILE A 266 9.59 5.58 -17.33
CA ILE A 266 9.68 4.16 -16.94
C ILE A 266 9.83 3.27 -18.18
N ALA A 267 8.96 3.44 -19.17
CA ALA A 267 9.00 2.66 -20.40
C ALA A 267 10.33 2.83 -21.13
N GLN A 268 10.80 4.07 -21.29
CA GLN A 268 12.06 4.38 -21.95
C GLN A 268 13.28 3.80 -21.24
N GLN A 269 13.34 3.93 -19.91
CA GLN A 269 14.52 3.59 -19.12
C GLN A 269 14.59 2.12 -18.70
N LEU A 270 13.43 1.42 -18.64
CA LEU A 270 13.33 0.04 -18.15
C LEU A 270 12.84 -0.97 -19.21
N GLY A 271 12.62 -0.53 -20.48
CA GLY A 271 12.29 -1.42 -21.59
C GLY A 271 10.81 -1.80 -21.66
N ASP A 272 9.93 -0.85 -21.33
CA ASP A 272 8.47 -0.95 -21.44
C ASP A 272 7.83 -2.07 -20.59
N PRO A 273 8.13 -2.14 -19.29
CA PRO A 273 7.45 -3.07 -18.40
C PRO A 273 5.97 -2.65 -18.19
N LYS A 274 5.10 -3.60 -17.87
CA LYS A 274 3.75 -3.24 -17.41
C LYS A 274 3.82 -2.39 -16.14
N ILE A 275 3.20 -1.21 -16.16
CA ILE A 275 3.17 -0.29 -15.02
C ILE A 275 1.83 -0.42 -14.31
N ILE A 276 1.87 -0.63 -13.01
CA ILE A 276 0.72 -0.70 -12.12
C ILE A 276 0.84 0.44 -11.10
N PRO A 277 -0.01 1.47 -11.20
CA PRO A 277 -0.03 2.52 -10.18
C PRO A 277 -0.71 2.00 -8.92
N GLU A 278 -0.08 2.24 -7.80
CA GLU A 278 -0.63 1.95 -6.48
C GLU A 278 -1.25 3.23 -5.88
N TYR A 279 -2.35 3.06 -5.17
CA TYR A 279 -2.96 4.09 -4.35
C TYR A 279 -3.26 3.52 -2.97
N GLY A 280 -2.63 4.07 -1.95
CA GLY A 280 -2.84 3.71 -0.56
C GLY A 280 -2.93 4.92 0.35
N MET A 281 -3.72 4.78 1.41
CA MET A 281 -3.84 5.76 2.48
C MET A 281 -3.72 5.06 3.82
N SER A 282 -2.81 5.54 4.68
CA SER A 282 -2.68 5.00 6.05
C SER A 282 -4.00 5.06 6.82
N GLU A 283 -4.84 6.06 6.51
CA GLU A 283 -6.16 6.28 7.09
C GLU A 283 -7.15 5.14 6.79
N LEU A 284 -6.99 4.46 5.68
CA LEU A 284 -7.85 3.34 5.28
C LEU A 284 -7.35 2.00 5.80
N SER A 285 -6.13 1.93 6.33
CA SER A 285 -5.44 0.66 6.65
C SER A 285 -5.52 -0.33 5.49
N SER A 286 -5.29 0.17 4.26
CA SER A 286 -5.42 -0.56 3.01
C SER A 286 -4.51 0.05 1.95
N GLN A 287 -4.01 -0.78 1.06
CA GLN A 287 -3.21 -0.39 -0.09
C GLN A 287 -3.51 -1.28 -1.29
#